data_79810e997e267380e3a11ede76fbe5c9
#
_entry.id   79810e997e267380e3a11ede76fbe5c9
#
_cell.length_a   1.000
_cell.length_b   1.000
_cell.length_c   1.000
_cell.angle_alpha   90.00
_cell.angle_beta   90.00
_cell.angle_gamma   90.00
#
_symmetry.space_group_name_H-M   'P 1'
#
loop_
_entity.id
_entity.type
_entity.pdbx_description
1 polymer ?
#
loop_
_entity_poly.entity_id
_entity_poly.type
_entity_poly.pdbx_seq_one_letter_code
_entity_poly.pdbx_strand_id
1 'polypeptide(L)'
;MIRLEYKRSLAVADYIMDNLKDDEIEKYYNDEVFGQVKASHILIPVETTDKATEDEKAAAEKVAKEEAEKIIKQLKDGKKFATLAKKYSKDEGTATNGGDLGYFNLDEMVEEFSNAVKELKVDEYTKEPVKSQFGYHIIIKTGEKEKEALKDIKENIKTKLKERKLNNDSTLYYTTLQEIREANNIKWNDDVLKKAYKDYMDEIIETAKKQATQQQ
;
A
#
# COMPACT_ATOMS: atom_id res chain seq x y z
N MET A 1 30.15 -18.28 3.94
CA MET A 1 28.74 -18.33 4.39
C MET A 1 27.85 -17.39 3.59
N ILE A 2 28.07 -16.07 3.55
CA ILE A 2 27.25 -15.05 2.85
C ILE A 2 26.90 -15.44 1.41
N ARG A 3 27.85 -15.95 0.61
CA ARG A 3 27.61 -16.33 -0.79
C ARG A 3 26.62 -17.50 -0.96
N LEU A 4 26.56 -18.43 -0.01
CA LEU A 4 25.64 -19.56 -0.07
C LEU A 4 24.22 -19.12 0.31
N GLU A 5 24.07 -18.30 1.35
CA GLU A 5 22.78 -17.75 1.76
C GLU A 5 22.19 -16.89 0.65
N TYR A 6 22.99 -16.04 0.03
CA TYR A 6 22.55 -15.23 -1.12
C TYR A 6 22.02 -16.10 -2.28
N LYS A 7 22.77 -17.19 -2.62
CA LYS A 7 22.32 -18.11 -3.67
C LYS A 7 21.01 -18.82 -3.32
N ARG A 8 20.83 -19.20 -2.06
CA ARG A 8 19.58 -19.80 -1.58
C ARG A 8 18.42 -18.83 -1.68
N SER A 9 18.63 -17.59 -1.26
CA SER A 9 17.58 -16.54 -1.34
C SER A 9 17.18 -16.26 -2.80
N LEU A 10 18.12 -16.23 -3.73
CA LEU A 10 17.82 -16.10 -5.15
C LEU A 10 17.01 -17.29 -5.67
N ALA A 11 17.44 -18.52 -5.38
CA ALA A 11 16.74 -19.72 -5.82
C ALA A 11 15.30 -19.79 -5.29
N VAL A 12 15.09 -19.38 -4.04
CA VAL A 12 13.74 -19.29 -3.46
C VAL A 12 12.92 -18.21 -4.15
N ALA A 13 13.50 -17.02 -4.39
CA ALA A 13 12.84 -15.94 -5.07
C ALA A 13 12.40 -16.33 -6.49
N ASP A 14 13.31 -16.91 -7.26
CA ASP A 14 13.04 -17.36 -8.62
C ASP A 14 11.96 -18.45 -8.64
N TYR A 15 12.06 -19.44 -7.75
CA TYR A 15 11.08 -20.51 -7.64
C TYR A 15 9.68 -19.99 -7.31
N ILE A 16 9.56 -19.06 -6.36
CA ILE A 16 8.27 -18.44 -6.04
C ILE A 16 7.72 -17.69 -7.25
N MET A 17 8.57 -16.90 -7.94
CA MET A 17 8.15 -16.12 -9.11
C MET A 17 7.71 -17.01 -10.29
N ASP A 18 8.39 -18.12 -10.51
CA ASP A 18 8.08 -19.07 -11.60
C ASP A 18 6.80 -19.86 -11.31
N ASN A 19 6.44 -20.03 -10.05
CA ASN A 19 5.22 -20.75 -9.62
C ASN A 19 4.03 -19.82 -9.31
N LEU A 20 4.15 -18.50 -9.54
CA LEU A 20 3.01 -17.59 -9.49
C LEU A 20 2.03 -17.91 -10.61
N LYS A 21 0.76 -18.04 -10.25
CA LYS A 21 -0.30 -18.29 -11.21
C LYS A 21 -0.69 -17.04 -11.96
N ASP A 22 -1.10 -17.19 -13.22
CA ASP A 22 -1.52 -16.05 -14.04
C ASP A 22 -2.76 -15.34 -13.45
N ASP A 23 -3.67 -16.06 -12.80
CA ASP A 23 -4.84 -15.48 -12.13
C ASP A 23 -4.45 -14.59 -10.91
N GLU A 24 -3.40 -14.95 -10.17
CA GLU A 24 -2.86 -14.10 -9.09
C GLU A 24 -2.27 -12.79 -9.65
N ILE A 25 -1.55 -12.88 -10.78
CA ILE A 25 -0.94 -11.75 -11.46
C ILE A 25 -2.02 -10.83 -12.05
N GLU A 26 -3.01 -11.39 -12.74
CA GLU A 26 -4.13 -10.65 -13.30
C GLU A 26 -4.98 -9.99 -12.21
N LYS A 27 -5.24 -10.71 -11.11
CA LYS A 27 -5.94 -10.14 -9.97
C LYS A 27 -5.21 -8.94 -9.40
N TYR A 28 -3.90 -9.07 -9.14
CA TYR A 28 -3.08 -7.96 -8.65
C TYR A 28 -3.12 -6.77 -9.62
N TYR A 29 -2.96 -7.04 -10.93
CA TYR A 29 -3.01 -6.02 -11.97
C TYR A 29 -4.36 -5.28 -12.01
N ASN A 30 -5.46 -5.99 -11.84
CA ASN A 30 -6.79 -5.39 -11.90
C ASN A 30 -7.12 -4.59 -10.64
N ASP A 31 -6.75 -5.09 -9.48
CA ASP A 31 -7.16 -4.54 -8.19
C ASP A 31 -6.19 -3.47 -7.66
N GLU A 32 -4.88 -3.56 -8.00
CA GLU A 32 -3.85 -2.77 -7.34
C GLU A 32 -2.98 -1.93 -8.28
N VAL A 33 -3.04 -2.18 -9.59
CA VAL A 33 -2.33 -1.35 -10.57
C VAL A 33 -3.26 -0.28 -11.12
N PHE A 34 -2.87 0.97 -10.90
CA PHE A 34 -3.58 2.15 -11.39
C PHE A 34 -2.65 2.97 -12.27
N GLY A 35 -3.22 3.73 -13.19
CA GLY A 35 -2.49 4.79 -13.88
C GLY A 35 -2.24 5.99 -12.95
N GLN A 36 -1.42 6.92 -13.39
CA GLN A 36 -1.29 8.18 -12.67
C GLN A 36 -2.63 8.91 -12.63
N VAL A 37 -2.96 9.46 -11.48
CA VAL A 37 -4.16 10.30 -11.30
C VAL A 37 -3.75 11.75 -11.13
N LYS A 38 -4.62 12.65 -11.62
CA LYS A 38 -4.51 14.07 -11.35
C LYS A 38 -5.63 14.46 -10.40
N ALA A 39 -5.28 15.15 -9.31
CA ALA A 39 -6.25 15.61 -8.33
C ALA A 39 -5.92 17.01 -7.83
N SER A 40 -6.93 17.64 -7.25
CA SER A 40 -6.75 18.82 -6.40
C SER A 40 -7.33 18.53 -5.03
N HIS A 41 -6.79 19.18 -3.98
CA HIS A 41 -7.31 19.02 -2.64
C HIS A 41 -7.44 20.34 -1.86
N ILE A 42 -8.25 20.28 -0.81
CA ILE A 42 -8.35 21.31 0.23
C ILE A 42 -8.00 20.63 1.54
N LEU A 43 -6.95 21.09 2.22
CA LEU A 43 -6.54 20.58 3.52
C LEU A 43 -7.02 21.49 4.63
N ILE A 44 -7.74 20.93 5.59
CA ILE A 44 -8.15 21.55 6.86
C ILE A 44 -7.43 20.79 7.98
N PRO A 45 -6.36 21.32 8.56
CA PRO A 45 -5.63 20.67 9.62
C PRO A 45 -6.43 20.61 10.91
N VAL A 46 -6.12 19.64 11.75
CA VAL A 46 -6.60 19.61 13.13
C VAL A 46 -5.58 20.40 13.98
N GLU A 47 -5.93 21.61 14.34
CA GLU A 47 -5.05 22.51 15.10
C GLU A 47 -5.05 22.13 16.58
N THR A 48 -3.99 21.47 17.03
CA THR A 48 -3.78 21.09 18.43
C THR A 48 -2.33 21.41 18.85
N THR A 49 -2.09 21.46 20.16
CA THR A 49 -0.73 21.56 20.70
C THR A 49 -0.27 20.20 21.19
N ASP A 50 1.05 19.99 21.29
CA ASP A 50 1.63 18.73 21.82
C ASP A 50 1.17 18.39 23.25
N LYS A 51 0.66 19.39 23.99
CA LYS A 51 0.17 19.26 25.36
C LYS A 51 -1.35 19.18 25.47
N ALA A 52 -2.05 19.15 24.34
CA ALA A 52 -3.51 19.09 24.34
C ALA A 52 -4.01 17.77 24.95
N THR A 53 -5.02 17.88 25.81
CA THR A 53 -5.73 16.72 26.35
C THR A 53 -6.52 16.00 25.25
N GLU A 54 -6.94 14.77 25.51
CA GLU A 54 -7.76 14.01 24.52
C GLU A 54 -9.08 14.73 24.21
N ASP A 55 -9.69 15.38 25.21
CA ASP A 55 -10.91 16.16 25.00
C ASP A 55 -10.67 17.39 24.11
N GLU A 56 -9.54 18.09 24.28
CA GLU A 56 -9.15 19.22 23.44
C GLU A 56 -8.83 18.77 22.00
N LYS A 57 -8.17 17.64 21.83
CA LYS A 57 -7.92 17.04 20.51
C LYS A 57 -9.22 16.67 19.82
N ALA A 58 -10.14 16.02 20.53
CA ALA A 58 -11.45 15.64 20.01
C ALA A 58 -12.28 16.88 19.62
N ALA A 59 -12.23 17.94 20.42
CA ALA A 59 -12.91 19.20 20.10
C ALA A 59 -12.32 19.87 18.85
N ALA A 60 -11.00 19.94 18.71
CA ALA A 60 -10.32 20.49 17.54
C ALA A 60 -10.62 19.66 16.27
N GLU A 61 -10.61 18.34 16.40
CA GLU A 61 -10.98 17.44 15.31
C GLU A 61 -12.40 17.68 14.81
N LYS A 62 -13.34 17.84 15.75
CA LYS A 62 -14.74 18.15 15.42
C LYS A 62 -14.85 19.48 14.66
N VAL A 63 -14.14 20.51 15.11
CA VAL A 63 -14.15 21.83 14.45
C VAL A 63 -13.61 21.73 13.02
N ALA A 64 -12.47 21.06 12.83
CA ALA A 64 -11.87 20.87 11.50
C ALA A 64 -12.80 20.09 10.57
N LYS A 65 -13.45 19.03 11.07
CA LYS A 65 -14.42 18.25 10.30
C LYS A 65 -15.63 19.09 9.89
N GLU A 66 -16.21 19.85 10.81
CA GLU A 66 -17.34 20.74 10.53
C GLU A 66 -16.98 21.83 9.49
N GLU A 67 -15.75 22.34 9.52
CA GLU A 67 -15.26 23.30 8.52
C GLU A 67 -15.17 22.64 7.15
N ALA A 68 -14.60 21.44 7.06
CA ALA A 68 -14.53 20.69 5.81
C ALA A 68 -15.93 20.36 5.26
N GLU A 69 -16.89 19.99 6.11
CA GLU A 69 -18.29 19.76 5.72
C GLU A 69 -18.97 21.03 5.17
N LYS A 70 -18.69 22.20 5.76
CA LYS A 70 -19.19 23.49 5.25
C LYS A 70 -18.61 23.81 3.87
N ILE A 71 -17.38 23.44 3.60
CA ILE A 71 -16.74 23.62 2.28
C ILE A 71 -17.40 22.68 1.27
N ILE A 72 -17.64 21.42 1.62
CA ILE A 72 -18.36 20.46 0.75
C ILE A 72 -19.76 20.98 0.43
N LYS A 73 -20.46 21.58 1.40
CA LYS A 73 -21.75 22.20 1.15
C LYS A 73 -21.65 23.33 0.12
N GLN A 74 -20.61 24.18 0.20
CA GLN A 74 -20.40 25.24 -0.78
C GLN A 74 -20.11 24.69 -2.19
N LEU A 75 -19.42 23.52 -2.29
CA LEU A 75 -19.23 22.81 -3.57
C LEU A 75 -20.58 22.32 -4.13
N LYS A 76 -21.44 21.76 -3.28
CA LYS A 76 -22.80 21.36 -3.67
C LYS A 76 -23.65 22.55 -4.13
N ASP A 77 -23.42 23.73 -3.56
CA ASP A 77 -24.06 25.00 -3.95
C ASP A 77 -23.44 25.63 -5.22
N GLY A 78 -22.54 24.92 -5.91
CA GLY A 78 -21.95 25.31 -7.19
C GLY A 78 -20.73 26.24 -7.10
N LYS A 79 -20.13 26.42 -5.91
CA LYS A 79 -18.86 27.14 -5.81
C LYS A 79 -17.72 26.35 -6.47
N LYS A 80 -16.80 27.06 -7.13
CA LYS A 80 -15.67 26.42 -7.80
C LYS A 80 -14.65 25.89 -6.80
N PHE A 81 -14.21 24.65 -6.98
CA PHE A 81 -13.24 23.97 -6.12
C PHE A 81 -11.96 24.80 -5.92
N ALA A 82 -11.33 25.25 -7.01
CA ALA A 82 -10.12 26.07 -6.96
C ALA A 82 -10.27 27.37 -6.17
N THR A 83 -11.48 27.99 -6.20
CA THR A 83 -11.75 29.20 -5.41
C THR A 83 -11.81 28.89 -3.91
N LEU A 84 -12.42 27.76 -3.54
CA LEU A 84 -12.50 27.31 -2.16
C LEU A 84 -11.13 26.86 -1.65
N ALA A 85 -10.34 26.16 -2.48
CA ALA A 85 -8.97 25.78 -2.16
C ALA A 85 -8.10 26.99 -1.84
N LYS A 86 -8.11 28.03 -2.69
CA LYS A 86 -7.38 29.28 -2.44
C LYS A 86 -7.80 29.99 -1.14
N LYS A 87 -9.06 29.83 -0.76
CA LYS A 87 -9.61 30.53 0.41
C LYS A 87 -9.38 29.78 1.72
N TYR A 88 -9.52 28.46 1.69
CA TYR A 88 -9.64 27.66 2.90
C TYR A 88 -8.50 26.66 3.11
N SER A 89 -7.84 26.19 2.03
CA SER A 89 -6.78 25.21 2.17
C SER A 89 -5.60 25.75 2.95
N LYS A 90 -5.11 24.94 3.87
CA LYS A 90 -3.88 25.19 4.64
C LYS A 90 -2.66 24.45 4.09
N ASP A 91 -2.82 23.79 2.94
CA ASP A 91 -1.68 23.28 2.20
C ASP A 91 -1.00 24.42 1.43
N GLU A 92 0.07 24.96 1.99
CA GLU A 92 0.81 26.10 1.42
C GLU A 92 1.38 25.79 0.03
N GLY A 93 1.68 24.51 -0.23
CA GLY A 93 2.26 24.07 -1.50
C GLY A 93 1.30 24.18 -2.68
N THR A 94 0.01 23.98 -2.46
CA THR A 94 -0.99 23.91 -3.55
C THR A 94 -2.14 24.90 -3.42
N ALA A 95 -2.41 25.45 -2.24
CA ALA A 95 -3.55 26.36 -2.00
C ALA A 95 -3.63 27.49 -3.02
N THR A 96 -2.52 28.18 -3.29
CA THR A 96 -2.43 29.31 -4.20
C THR A 96 -2.71 28.92 -5.67
N ASN A 97 -2.46 27.66 -6.02
CA ASN A 97 -2.77 27.06 -7.33
C ASN A 97 -4.12 26.33 -7.36
N GLY A 98 -5.02 26.62 -6.41
CA GLY A 98 -6.35 26.00 -6.37
C GLY A 98 -6.36 24.56 -5.89
N GLY A 99 -5.33 24.15 -5.16
CA GLY A 99 -5.15 22.82 -4.59
C GLY A 99 -4.60 21.79 -5.58
N ASP A 100 -4.14 22.18 -6.78
CA ASP A 100 -3.69 21.26 -7.84
C ASP A 100 -2.38 20.56 -7.46
N LEU A 101 -2.44 19.25 -7.34
CA LEU A 101 -1.31 18.35 -7.03
C LEU A 101 -0.57 17.85 -8.29
N GLY A 102 -1.12 18.15 -9.49
CA GLY A 102 -0.61 17.56 -10.73
C GLY A 102 -0.94 16.07 -10.84
N TYR A 103 -0.20 15.37 -11.72
CA TYR A 103 -0.25 13.91 -11.82
C TYR A 103 0.69 13.27 -10.82
N PHE A 104 0.22 12.24 -10.11
CA PHE A 104 0.99 11.48 -9.14
C PHE A 104 0.60 9.99 -9.19
N ASN A 105 1.46 9.13 -8.64
CA ASN A 105 1.16 7.74 -8.41
C ASN A 105 0.46 7.60 -7.04
N LEU A 106 -0.49 6.68 -6.93
CA LEU A 106 -1.28 6.54 -5.70
C LEU A 106 -0.44 6.17 -4.48
N ASP A 107 0.70 5.50 -4.66
CA ASP A 107 1.64 5.15 -3.60
C ASP A 107 2.52 6.32 -3.09
N GLU A 108 2.44 7.49 -3.75
CA GLU A 108 3.10 8.72 -3.30
C GLU A 108 2.29 9.49 -2.25
N MET A 109 1.03 9.09 -2.03
CA MET A 109 0.10 9.75 -1.09
C MET A 109 -0.20 8.83 0.11
N VAL A 110 -0.71 9.44 1.19
CA VAL A 110 -1.20 8.66 2.34
C VAL A 110 -2.37 7.78 1.93
N GLU A 111 -2.51 6.65 2.59
CA GLU A 111 -3.46 5.58 2.22
C GLU A 111 -4.90 6.09 2.12
N GLU A 112 -5.34 6.90 3.07
CA GLU A 112 -6.70 7.41 3.11
C GLU A 112 -7.00 8.33 1.91
N PHE A 113 -6.02 9.14 1.51
CA PHE A 113 -6.12 10.00 0.34
C PHE A 113 -6.22 9.17 -0.94
N SER A 114 -5.32 8.20 -1.09
CA SER A 114 -5.25 7.31 -2.25
C SER A 114 -6.53 6.49 -2.41
N ASN A 115 -7.06 5.94 -1.32
CA ASN A 115 -8.31 5.19 -1.34
C ASN A 115 -9.49 6.06 -1.77
N ALA A 116 -9.57 7.30 -1.26
CA ALA A 116 -10.62 8.22 -1.65
C ALA A 116 -10.53 8.60 -3.16
N VAL A 117 -9.33 8.85 -3.69
CA VAL A 117 -9.13 9.17 -5.12
C VAL A 117 -9.48 8.00 -6.04
N LYS A 118 -9.19 6.75 -5.62
CA LYS A 118 -9.55 5.54 -6.39
C LYS A 118 -11.05 5.45 -6.66
N GLU A 119 -11.87 5.81 -5.69
CA GLU A 119 -13.34 5.73 -5.78
C GLU A 119 -13.96 6.85 -6.62
N LEU A 120 -13.23 7.96 -6.83
CA LEU A 120 -13.73 9.11 -7.59
C LEU A 120 -13.60 8.89 -9.10
N LYS A 121 -14.62 9.30 -9.84
CA LYS A 121 -14.53 9.51 -11.27
C LYS A 121 -13.88 10.87 -11.57
N VAL A 122 -13.37 11.04 -12.78
CA VAL A 122 -12.87 12.35 -13.22
C VAL A 122 -13.97 13.39 -13.09
N ASP A 123 -13.62 14.57 -12.59
CA ASP A 123 -14.49 15.71 -12.23
C ASP A 123 -15.41 15.45 -11.02
N GLU A 124 -15.22 14.34 -10.30
CA GLU A 124 -15.93 14.06 -9.07
C GLU A 124 -15.10 14.44 -7.84
N TYR A 125 -15.77 14.94 -6.79
CA TYR A 125 -15.15 15.26 -5.49
C TYR A 125 -15.75 14.44 -4.36
N THR A 126 -14.98 14.29 -3.27
CA THR A 126 -15.39 13.57 -2.06
C THR A 126 -16.63 14.19 -1.43
N LYS A 127 -17.63 13.37 -1.15
CA LYS A 127 -18.92 13.82 -0.56
C LYS A 127 -18.85 14.03 0.94
N GLU A 128 -17.80 13.47 1.56
CA GLU A 128 -17.45 13.58 2.96
C GLU A 128 -15.97 13.94 3.10
N PRO A 129 -15.57 14.61 4.21
CA PRO A 129 -14.16 14.87 4.48
C PRO A 129 -13.37 13.58 4.70
N VAL A 130 -12.21 13.46 4.07
CA VAL A 130 -11.30 12.32 4.21
C VAL A 130 -10.30 12.64 5.31
N LYS A 131 -10.32 11.86 6.40
CA LYS A 131 -9.40 12.04 7.53
C LYS A 131 -8.05 11.39 7.22
N SER A 132 -6.96 12.08 7.52
CA SER A 132 -5.58 11.57 7.53
C SER A 132 -4.82 12.11 8.74
N GLN A 133 -3.55 11.74 8.85
CA GLN A 133 -2.66 12.32 9.88
C GLN A 133 -2.44 13.84 9.75
N PHE A 134 -2.70 14.42 8.58
CA PHE A 134 -2.54 15.87 8.31
C PHE A 134 -3.80 16.68 8.62
N GLY A 135 -4.94 16.03 8.84
CA GLY A 135 -6.24 16.66 9.04
C GLY A 135 -7.29 16.11 8.09
N TYR A 136 -8.23 16.95 7.67
CA TYR A 136 -9.31 16.60 6.78
C TYR A 136 -9.06 17.12 5.37
N HIS A 137 -9.17 16.23 4.40
CA HIS A 137 -9.05 16.54 2.97
C HIS A 137 -10.41 16.53 2.30
N ILE A 138 -10.61 17.48 1.40
CA ILE A 138 -11.65 17.44 0.38
C ILE A 138 -10.89 17.30 -0.94
N ILE A 139 -11.23 16.30 -1.74
CA ILE A 139 -10.45 15.90 -2.91
C ILE A 139 -11.34 15.92 -4.13
N ILE A 140 -10.84 16.44 -5.23
CA ILE A 140 -11.45 16.31 -6.56
C ILE A 140 -10.46 15.63 -7.49
N LYS A 141 -10.90 14.57 -8.18
CA LYS A 141 -10.12 13.94 -9.24
C LYS A 141 -10.32 14.73 -10.52
N THR A 142 -9.24 15.25 -11.09
CA THR A 142 -9.29 16.11 -12.28
C THR A 142 -8.75 15.48 -13.55
N GLY A 143 -8.18 14.28 -13.43
CA GLY A 143 -7.68 13.50 -14.55
C GLY A 143 -7.17 12.13 -14.14
N GLU A 144 -6.99 11.29 -15.15
CA GLU A 144 -6.47 9.94 -14.98
C GLU A 144 -5.73 9.53 -16.27
N LYS A 145 -4.59 8.87 -16.12
CA LYS A 145 -3.88 8.22 -17.21
C LYS A 145 -4.21 6.74 -17.23
N GLU A 146 -4.20 6.13 -18.39
CA GLU A 146 -4.28 4.69 -18.48
C GLU A 146 -3.11 4.03 -17.72
N LYS A 147 -3.40 2.89 -17.08
CA LYS A 147 -2.37 2.09 -16.43
C LYS A 147 -1.49 1.41 -17.47
N GLU A 148 -0.23 1.17 -17.11
CA GLU A 148 0.70 0.45 -17.97
C GLU A 148 0.15 -0.94 -18.33
N ALA A 149 0.41 -1.40 -19.55
CA ALA A 149 -0.08 -2.71 -19.98
C ALA A 149 0.57 -3.82 -19.15
N LEU A 150 -0.23 -4.84 -18.78
CA LEU A 150 0.23 -5.96 -17.95
C LEU A 150 1.52 -6.60 -18.48
N LYS A 151 1.65 -6.76 -19.79
CA LYS A 151 2.85 -7.33 -20.43
C LYS A 151 4.13 -6.58 -20.11
N ASP A 152 4.05 -5.26 -19.91
CA ASP A 152 5.22 -4.38 -19.71
C ASP A 152 5.66 -4.35 -18.23
N ILE A 153 4.73 -4.66 -17.30
CA ILE A 153 4.96 -4.62 -15.85
C ILE A 153 4.82 -5.99 -15.16
N LYS A 154 4.60 -7.07 -15.92
CA LYS A 154 4.36 -8.42 -15.37
C LYS A 154 5.46 -8.85 -14.37
N GLU A 155 6.72 -8.60 -14.69
CA GLU A 155 7.85 -8.96 -13.81
C GLU A 155 7.89 -8.11 -12.54
N ASN A 156 7.50 -6.83 -12.60
CA ASN A 156 7.37 -5.98 -11.42
C ASN A 156 6.25 -6.49 -10.50
N ILE A 157 5.12 -6.91 -11.08
CA ILE A 157 4.01 -7.50 -10.32
C ILE A 157 4.44 -8.80 -9.64
N LYS A 158 5.13 -9.69 -10.36
CA LYS A 158 5.68 -10.92 -9.77
C LYS A 158 6.60 -10.63 -8.59
N THR A 159 7.45 -9.62 -8.71
CA THR A 159 8.34 -9.20 -7.62
C THR A 159 7.54 -8.75 -6.39
N LYS A 160 6.54 -7.90 -6.58
CA LYS A 160 5.66 -7.44 -5.48
C LYS A 160 4.87 -8.58 -4.84
N LEU A 161 4.34 -9.50 -5.65
CA LEU A 161 3.62 -10.68 -5.14
C LEU A 161 4.54 -11.62 -4.36
N LYS A 162 5.75 -11.87 -4.84
CA LYS A 162 6.77 -12.65 -4.11
C LYS A 162 7.08 -12.01 -2.75
N GLU A 163 7.33 -10.70 -2.70
CA GLU A 163 7.61 -9.98 -1.46
C GLU A 163 6.43 -10.07 -0.50
N ARG A 164 5.21 -9.87 -0.98
CA ARG A 164 3.98 -10.02 -0.19
C ARG A 164 3.83 -11.43 0.39
N LYS A 165 4.05 -12.48 -0.43
CA LYS A 165 3.98 -13.87 0.04
C LYS A 165 5.02 -14.14 1.14
N LEU A 166 6.26 -13.69 0.95
CA LEU A 166 7.34 -13.88 1.94
C LEU A 166 7.09 -13.10 3.23
N ASN A 167 6.49 -11.91 3.15
CA ASN A 167 6.16 -11.11 4.33
C ASN A 167 4.95 -11.67 5.10
N ASN A 168 3.99 -12.26 4.39
CA ASN A 168 2.78 -12.80 5.02
C ASN A 168 2.95 -14.22 5.56
N ASP A 169 3.94 -14.96 5.08
CA ASP A 169 4.22 -16.32 5.55
C ASP A 169 5.69 -16.47 5.91
N SER A 170 5.98 -16.41 7.21
CA SER A 170 7.33 -16.55 7.76
C SER A 170 7.96 -17.94 7.50
N THR A 171 7.15 -18.93 7.12
CA THR A 171 7.62 -20.29 6.83
C THR A 171 7.92 -20.49 5.34
N LEU A 172 7.37 -19.64 4.46
CA LEU A 172 7.43 -19.82 3.02
C LEU A 172 8.85 -20.00 2.47
N TYR A 173 9.81 -19.26 3.00
CA TYR A 173 11.21 -19.40 2.59
C TYR A 173 11.75 -20.83 2.81
N TYR A 174 11.46 -21.41 3.95
CA TYR A 174 11.96 -22.74 4.34
C TYR A 174 11.22 -23.87 3.63
N THR A 175 9.90 -23.76 3.50
CA THR A 175 9.09 -24.72 2.75
C THR A 175 9.46 -24.73 1.26
N THR A 176 9.64 -23.57 0.66
CA THR A 176 10.11 -23.44 -0.73
C THR A 176 11.51 -24.07 -0.92
N LEU A 177 12.42 -23.93 0.04
CA LEU A 177 13.71 -24.63 -0.03
C LEU A 177 13.58 -26.15 -0.03
N GLN A 178 12.60 -26.70 0.70
CA GLN A 178 12.31 -28.14 0.67
C GLN A 178 11.76 -28.55 -0.69
N GLU A 179 10.80 -27.81 -1.22
CA GLU A 179 10.21 -28.04 -2.56
C GLU A 179 11.27 -28.02 -3.67
N ILE A 180 12.15 -27.01 -3.67
CA ILE A 180 13.29 -26.93 -4.63
C ILE A 180 14.16 -28.18 -4.58
N ARG A 181 14.45 -28.71 -3.38
CA ARG A 181 15.26 -29.92 -3.22
C ARG A 181 14.56 -31.16 -3.73
N GLU A 182 13.27 -31.29 -3.45
CA GLU A 182 12.46 -32.40 -3.94
C GLU A 182 12.33 -32.38 -5.45
N ALA A 183 12.04 -31.22 -6.04
CA ALA A 183 11.95 -31.04 -7.48
C ALA A 183 13.26 -31.35 -8.22
N ASN A 184 14.42 -31.10 -7.59
CA ASN A 184 15.72 -31.40 -8.17
C ASN A 184 16.23 -32.82 -7.84
N ASN A 185 15.41 -33.69 -7.24
CA ASN A 185 15.77 -35.07 -6.92
C ASN A 185 17.09 -35.22 -6.16
N ILE A 186 17.38 -34.34 -5.20
CA ILE A 186 18.61 -34.37 -4.42
C ILE A 186 18.70 -35.68 -3.66
N LYS A 187 19.70 -36.51 -3.99
CA LYS A 187 19.93 -37.81 -3.35
C LYS A 187 20.74 -37.60 -2.07
N TRP A 188 20.31 -38.23 -1.02
CA TRP A 188 21.05 -38.34 0.22
C TRP A 188 21.88 -39.63 0.19
N ASN A 189 23.18 -39.48 0.44
CA ASN A 189 24.07 -40.64 0.53
C ASN A 189 24.15 -41.24 1.94
N ASP A 190 23.49 -40.62 2.89
CA ASP A 190 23.51 -41.02 4.32
C ASP A 190 22.13 -40.71 4.93
N ASP A 191 21.51 -41.77 5.47
CA ASP A 191 20.17 -41.67 6.08
C ASP A 191 20.18 -40.90 7.40
N VAL A 192 21.31 -40.92 8.13
CA VAL A 192 21.44 -40.16 9.39
C VAL A 192 21.45 -38.65 9.05
N LEU A 193 22.22 -38.26 8.06
CA LEU A 193 22.26 -36.86 7.60
C LEU A 193 20.90 -36.43 7.03
N LYS A 194 20.22 -37.30 6.28
CA LYS A 194 18.85 -37.03 5.78
C LYS A 194 17.88 -36.76 6.92
N LYS A 195 17.90 -37.62 7.94
CA LYS A 195 17.05 -37.46 9.12
C LYS A 195 17.37 -36.18 9.87
N ALA A 196 18.65 -35.93 10.16
CA ALA A 196 19.09 -34.74 10.87
C ALA A 196 18.71 -33.46 10.16
N TYR A 197 18.83 -33.47 8.83
CA TYR A 197 18.37 -32.31 7.98
C TYR A 197 16.85 -32.11 8.11
N LYS A 198 16.07 -33.19 8.03
CA LYS A 198 14.61 -33.10 8.17
C LYS A 198 14.23 -32.53 9.54
N ASP A 199 14.78 -33.11 10.60
CA ASP A 199 14.51 -32.66 11.95
C ASP A 199 14.87 -31.17 12.15
N TYR A 200 15.99 -30.73 11.60
CA TYR A 200 16.43 -29.31 11.58
C TYR A 200 15.45 -28.40 10.84
N MET A 201 14.97 -28.80 9.66
CA MET A 201 14.01 -27.99 8.90
C MET A 201 12.65 -27.92 9.60
N ASP A 202 12.18 -29.01 10.16
CA ASP A 202 10.93 -29.05 10.92
C ASP A 202 11.01 -28.13 12.16
N GLU A 203 12.14 -28.10 12.88
CA GLU A 203 12.37 -27.20 14.01
C GLU A 203 12.37 -25.72 13.61
N ILE A 204 13.03 -25.38 12.49
CA ILE A 204 13.05 -23.99 11.98
C ILE A 204 11.65 -23.53 11.59
N ILE A 205 10.90 -24.36 10.87
CA ILE A 205 9.53 -24.04 10.43
C ILE A 205 8.63 -23.85 11.64
N GLU A 206 8.70 -24.72 12.65
CA GLU A 206 7.93 -24.57 13.88
C GLU A 206 8.32 -23.30 14.66
N THR A 207 9.60 -22.96 14.67
CA THR A 207 10.09 -21.73 15.31
C THR A 207 9.56 -20.49 14.59
N ALA A 208 9.59 -20.47 13.25
CA ALA A 208 9.05 -19.39 12.45
C ALA A 208 7.54 -19.19 12.67
N LYS A 209 6.75 -20.27 12.75
CA LYS A 209 5.32 -20.22 13.10
C LYS A 209 5.07 -19.60 14.47
N LYS A 210 5.83 -20.03 15.48
CA LYS A 210 5.69 -19.49 16.84
C LYS A 210 6.00 -17.99 16.92
N GLN A 211 7.04 -17.54 16.22
CA GLN A 211 7.40 -16.12 16.17
C GLN A 211 6.31 -15.28 15.49
N ALA A 212 5.73 -15.76 14.40
CA ALA A 212 4.63 -15.09 13.72
C ALA A 212 3.39 -14.92 14.61
N THR A 213 3.08 -15.91 15.47
CA THR A 213 1.93 -15.85 16.40
C THR A 213 2.16 -14.88 17.56
N GLN A 214 3.40 -14.54 17.91
CA GLN A 214 3.72 -13.60 19.00
C GLN A 214 3.73 -12.13 18.56
N GLN A 215 3.67 -11.87 17.26
CA GLN A 215 3.70 -10.51 16.68
C GLN A 215 2.30 -10.02 16.25
N GLN A 216 1.27 -10.83 16.42
CA GLN A 216 -0.14 -10.49 16.24
C GLN A 216 -0.80 -10.15 17.58
#